data_041fc810b7cc48bccde97fa69b959f5c
#
_entry.id   041fc810b7cc48bccde97fa69b959f5c
#
_cell.length_a   1.000
_cell.length_b   1.000
_cell.length_c   1.000
_cell.angle_alpha   90.00
_cell.angle_beta   90.00
_cell.angle_gamma   90.00
#
_symmetry.space_group_name_H-M   'P 1'
#
loop_
_entity.id
_entity.type
_entity.pdbx_description
1 polymer ?
#
loop_
_entity_poly.entity_id
_entity_poly.type
_entity_poly.pdbx_seq_one_letter_code
_entity_poly.pdbx_strand_id
1 'polypeptide(L)'
;INGQYQDPGDLYFAIYIDGEITNTFPSKNDEYVFDASQSSCTNGATVSWDEDSWSAAINFSNYSAGNMSRTKCTMYFKKQLTAADYITSLVDTSTELVYDETADNNLRYIGADPNNYVLFNNELWRIIGVMNNIDDGTGKKETRLKIIRDESIGNYSWDNKGENGENDWTTASLQTVLNSGAYYNRTSGECPYGQNGATTSCDFTSTGL
;
A
#
# COMPACT_ATOMS: atom_id res chain seq x y z
N ILE A 1 -8.38 35.05 19.09
CA ILE A 1 -7.89 34.47 20.34
C ILE A 1 -7.23 35.59 21.09
N ASN A 2 -7.95 36.20 22.07
CA ASN A 2 -7.38 37.17 23.00
C ASN A 2 -6.80 36.43 24.22
N GLY A 3 -5.88 35.52 23.97
CA GLY A 3 -5.06 34.97 25.03
C GLY A 3 -3.81 35.85 25.13
N GLN A 4 -3.54 36.34 26.34
CA GLN A 4 -2.19 36.81 26.63
C GLN A 4 -1.23 35.73 26.20
N TYR A 5 -0.29 36.05 25.33
CA TYR A 5 0.83 35.19 25.02
C TYR A 5 1.61 35.00 26.35
N GLN A 6 1.28 33.95 27.06
CA GLN A 6 2.19 33.41 28.05
C GLN A 6 3.18 32.57 27.26
N ASP A 7 4.45 32.88 27.43
CA ASP A 7 5.52 32.01 26.96
C ASP A 7 5.12 30.57 27.29
N PRO A 8 4.91 29.69 26.33
CA PRO A 8 4.36 28.35 26.58
C PRO A 8 5.33 27.50 27.39
N GLY A 9 6.37 28.12 27.99
CA GLY A 9 7.40 27.37 28.66
C GLY A 9 7.72 26.13 27.85
N ASP A 10 8.89 25.83 27.63
CA ASP A 10 9.44 24.81 26.75
C ASP A 10 8.50 23.64 26.43
N LEU A 11 7.86 23.69 25.25
CA LEU A 11 7.16 22.54 24.68
C LEU A 11 8.21 21.61 24.08
N TYR A 12 8.34 20.43 24.65
CA TYR A 12 9.33 19.45 24.20
C TYR A 12 8.68 18.41 23.32
N PHE A 13 9.25 18.17 22.17
CA PHE A 13 8.93 17.03 21.32
C PHE A 13 10.02 15.97 21.41
N ALA A 14 9.61 14.73 21.60
CA ALA A 14 10.43 13.57 21.33
C ALA A 14 9.79 12.83 20.15
N ILE A 15 10.54 12.70 19.06
CA ILE A 15 10.08 12.03 17.85
C ILE A 15 10.82 10.69 17.76
N TYR A 16 10.09 9.62 17.55
CA TYR A 16 10.62 8.28 17.34
C TYR A 16 10.24 7.79 15.96
N ILE A 17 11.23 7.32 15.21
CA ILE A 17 11.04 6.68 13.91
C ILE A 17 11.56 5.24 14.06
N ASP A 18 10.69 4.25 13.85
CA ASP A 18 10.98 2.82 14.05
C ASP A 18 11.64 2.50 15.41
N GLY A 19 11.23 3.23 16.44
CA GLY A 19 11.74 3.08 17.80
C GLY A 19 13.00 3.89 18.13
N GLU A 20 13.64 4.51 17.15
CA GLU A 20 14.83 5.34 17.35
C GLU A 20 14.45 6.82 17.49
N ILE A 21 15.05 7.49 18.49
CA ILE A 21 14.78 8.90 18.75
C ILE A 21 15.45 9.80 17.69
N THR A 22 14.70 10.79 17.24
CA THR A 22 15.16 11.81 16.29
C THR A 22 14.62 13.18 16.69
N ASN A 23 15.15 14.25 16.08
CA ASN A 23 14.71 15.64 16.25
C ASN A 23 13.99 16.19 14.99
N THR A 24 13.76 15.35 14.00
CA THR A 24 13.05 15.72 12.78
C THR A 24 11.91 14.77 12.52
N PHE A 25 10.82 15.29 11.96
CA PHE A 25 9.75 14.44 11.45
C PHE A 25 10.23 13.66 10.23
N PRO A 26 9.65 12.48 9.97
CA PRO A 26 9.96 11.74 8.75
C PRO A 26 9.53 12.57 7.53
N SER A 27 10.17 12.34 6.39
CA SER A 27 9.75 12.95 5.13
C SER A 27 8.41 12.37 4.66
N LYS A 28 7.56 13.19 4.05
CA LYS A 28 6.26 12.76 3.51
C LYS A 28 6.41 11.62 2.48
N ASN A 29 7.57 11.52 1.84
CA ASN A 29 7.83 10.52 0.80
C ASN A 29 8.46 9.22 1.33
N ASP A 30 8.72 9.12 2.63
CA ASP A 30 9.43 7.98 3.22
C ASP A 30 8.49 6.88 3.72
N GLU A 31 7.18 6.98 3.41
CA GLU A 31 6.15 5.98 3.73
C GLU A 31 6.00 5.70 5.24
N TYR A 32 6.24 6.71 6.07
CA TYR A 32 5.98 6.62 7.51
C TYR A 32 4.57 7.06 7.84
N VAL A 33 3.97 6.37 8.81
CA VAL A 33 2.67 6.73 9.37
C VAL A 33 2.80 7.03 10.85
N PHE A 34 1.99 7.98 11.31
CA PHE A 34 1.91 8.34 12.72
C PHE A 34 1.22 7.24 13.54
N ASP A 35 1.89 6.75 14.57
CA ASP A 35 1.30 5.78 15.50
C ASP A 35 0.61 6.50 16.65
N ALA A 36 -0.66 6.80 16.48
CA ALA A 36 -1.48 7.46 17.50
C ALA A 36 -1.61 6.64 18.79
N SER A 37 -1.49 5.31 18.72
CA SER A 37 -1.64 4.43 19.88
C SER A 37 -0.46 4.51 20.85
N GLN A 38 0.72 4.82 20.34
CA GLN A 38 1.94 5.00 21.14
C GLN A 38 2.24 6.46 21.45
N SER A 39 1.63 7.38 20.69
CA SER A 39 1.89 8.81 20.84
C SER A 39 1.08 9.43 21.94
N SER A 40 1.67 10.30 22.72
CA SER A 40 1.00 10.95 23.87
C SER A 40 1.70 12.24 24.26
N CYS A 41 0.96 13.07 25.00
CA CYS A 41 1.53 14.24 25.67
C CYS A 41 1.33 14.15 27.18
N THR A 42 2.21 14.81 27.93
CA THR A 42 2.02 15.02 29.37
C THR A 42 0.99 16.12 29.63
N ASN A 43 0.57 16.25 30.90
CA ASN A 43 -0.27 17.36 31.41
C ASN A 43 -1.68 17.47 30.77
N GLY A 44 -2.22 16.37 30.26
CA GLY A 44 -3.56 16.35 29.66
C GLY A 44 -3.65 16.92 28.24
N ALA A 45 -2.54 17.32 27.66
CA ALA A 45 -2.49 17.64 26.23
C ALA A 45 -2.59 16.37 25.38
N THR A 46 -3.08 16.51 24.17
CA THR A 46 -3.08 15.43 23.16
C THR A 46 -2.39 15.88 21.88
N VAL A 47 -1.79 14.95 21.18
CA VAL A 47 -1.15 15.19 19.90
C VAL A 47 -1.85 14.40 18.82
N SER A 48 -2.01 15.01 17.66
CA SER A 48 -2.49 14.39 16.42
C SER A 48 -1.58 14.77 15.27
N TRP A 49 -1.67 14.01 14.21
CA TRP A 49 -0.91 14.22 12.98
C TRP A 49 -1.86 14.47 11.81
N ASP A 50 -1.56 15.48 11.04
CA ASP A 50 -2.27 15.80 9.81
C ASP A 50 -1.39 15.36 8.63
N GLU A 51 -1.83 14.32 7.91
CA GLU A 51 -1.11 13.75 6.78
C GLU A 51 -1.13 14.65 5.55
N ASP A 52 -2.16 15.48 5.39
CA ASP A 52 -2.28 16.39 4.25
C ASP A 52 -1.27 17.53 4.36
N SER A 53 -1.25 18.20 5.51
CA SER A 53 -0.32 19.30 5.79
C SER A 53 1.04 18.84 6.29
N TRP A 54 1.19 17.54 6.59
CA TRP A 54 2.38 16.90 7.15
C TRP A 54 2.86 17.59 8.41
N SER A 55 1.96 17.79 9.35
CA SER A 55 2.20 18.59 10.55
C SER A 55 1.56 18.01 11.81
N ALA A 56 2.18 18.30 12.97
CA ALA A 56 1.63 17.96 14.26
C ALA A 56 0.66 19.05 14.75
N ALA A 57 -0.49 18.62 15.29
CA ALA A 57 -1.40 19.48 16.00
C ALA A 57 -1.48 19.06 17.48
N ILE A 58 -1.36 20.03 18.40
CA ILE A 58 -1.45 19.79 19.83
C ILE A 58 -2.71 20.46 20.37
N ASN A 59 -3.52 19.67 21.06
CA ASN A 59 -4.74 20.12 21.67
C ASN A 59 -4.55 20.22 23.20
N PHE A 60 -4.82 21.39 23.73
CA PHE A 60 -4.73 21.72 25.15
C PHE A 60 -6.09 21.86 25.83
N SER A 61 -7.19 21.39 25.25
CA SER A 61 -8.54 21.59 25.79
C SER A 61 -8.76 20.97 27.14
N ASN A 62 -8.04 19.93 27.51
CA ASN A 62 -8.11 19.26 28.82
C ASN A 62 -7.01 19.69 29.79
N TYR A 63 -6.48 20.84 29.55
CA TYR A 63 -5.26 21.33 30.16
C TYR A 63 -5.58 22.18 31.41
N SER A 64 -4.92 21.89 32.53
CA SER A 64 -5.05 22.71 33.74
C SER A 64 -4.12 23.92 33.66
N ALA A 65 -4.71 25.12 33.66
CA ALA A 65 -3.95 26.37 33.71
C ALA A 65 -2.98 26.36 34.90
N GLY A 66 -1.70 26.40 34.63
CA GLY A 66 -0.62 26.32 35.63
C GLY A 66 0.46 25.27 35.35
N ASN A 67 0.19 24.31 34.44
CA ASN A 67 1.13 23.25 34.11
C ASN A 67 1.77 23.39 32.70
N MET A 68 1.61 24.55 32.07
CA MET A 68 2.10 24.75 30.68
C MET A 68 3.61 24.66 30.55
N SER A 69 4.33 24.96 31.57
CA SER A 69 5.78 24.94 31.57
C SER A 69 6.31 23.52 31.71
N ARG A 70 6.26 22.71 30.73
CA ARG A 70 6.91 21.39 30.61
C ARG A 70 6.01 20.32 29.99
N THR A 71 5.13 20.67 29.08
CA THR A 71 4.41 19.66 28.30
C THR A 71 5.40 18.99 27.34
N LYS A 72 5.55 17.70 27.50
CA LYS A 72 6.32 16.86 26.60
C LYS A 72 5.37 16.05 25.76
N CYS A 73 5.46 16.17 24.44
CA CYS A 73 4.78 15.30 23.51
C CYS A 73 5.78 14.30 22.92
N THR A 74 5.43 13.03 23.03
CA THR A 74 6.18 11.93 22.40
C THR A 74 5.39 11.45 21.20
N MET A 75 5.99 11.49 20.04
CA MET A 75 5.37 11.11 18.79
C MET A 75 6.13 9.93 18.17
N TYR A 76 5.39 8.90 17.82
CA TYR A 76 5.93 7.70 17.20
C TYR A 76 5.49 7.62 15.75
N PHE A 77 6.44 7.32 14.89
CA PHE A 77 6.21 7.02 13.49
C PHE A 77 6.79 5.64 13.20
N LYS A 78 6.07 4.87 12.43
CA LYS A 78 6.50 3.56 11.96
C LYS A 78 6.39 3.50 10.44
N LYS A 79 7.29 2.77 9.82
CA LYS A 79 7.21 2.57 8.37
C LYS A 79 5.91 1.83 8.04
N GLN A 80 5.18 2.32 7.05
CA GLN A 80 4.04 1.61 6.50
C GLN A 80 4.57 0.45 5.67
N LEU A 81 4.39 -0.77 6.18
CA LEU A 81 4.73 -1.95 5.41
C LEU A 81 3.74 -2.10 4.25
N THR A 82 4.26 -2.25 3.05
CA THR A 82 3.43 -2.74 1.95
C THR A 82 3.03 -4.18 2.23
N ALA A 83 2.00 -4.68 1.55
CA ALA A 83 1.63 -6.09 1.68
C ALA A 83 2.77 -7.02 1.23
N ALA A 84 3.61 -6.61 0.28
CA ALA A 84 4.80 -7.36 -0.13
C ALA A 84 5.85 -7.42 0.98
N ASP A 85 6.13 -6.30 1.65
CA ASP A 85 7.07 -6.25 2.78
C ASP A 85 6.59 -7.11 3.94
N TYR A 86 5.28 -7.05 4.24
CA TYR A 86 4.69 -7.89 5.28
C TYR A 86 4.87 -9.38 4.98
N ILE A 87 4.52 -9.84 3.77
CA ILE A 87 4.71 -11.23 3.39
C ILE A 87 6.20 -11.62 3.43
N THR A 88 7.08 -10.75 2.97
CA THR A 88 8.53 -10.99 3.01
C THR A 88 9.04 -11.14 4.44
N SER A 89 8.51 -10.38 5.39
CA SER A 89 8.90 -10.48 6.79
C SER A 89 8.53 -11.82 7.46
N LEU A 90 7.61 -12.58 6.86
CA LEU A 90 7.18 -13.88 7.38
C LEU A 90 8.10 -15.06 6.96
N VAL A 91 9.03 -14.86 6.01
CA VAL A 91 9.79 -15.95 5.39
C VAL A 91 10.59 -16.78 6.41
N ASP A 92 11.17 -16.15 7.41
CA ASP A 92 11.98 -16.83 8.42
C ASP A 92 11.15 -17.61 9.46
N THR A 93 9.85 -17.38 9.51
CA THR A 93 8.92 -17.99 10.48
C THR A 93 7.88 -18.90 9.84
N SER A 94 7.68 -18.79 8.53
CA SER A 94 6.69 -19.58 7.78
C SER A 94 7.35 -20.77 7.07
N THR A 95 6.75 -21.93 7.20
CA THR A 95 7.14 -23.12 6.43
C THR A 95 6.47 -23.19 5.06
N GLU A 96 5.60 -22.22 4.76
CA GLU A 96 4.82 -22.15 3.53
C GLU A 96 5.38 -21.12 2.53
N LEU A 97 6.46 -20.43 2.89
CA LEU A 97 7.13 -19.44 2.05
C LEU A 97 8.54 -19.88 1.71
N VAL A 98 8.87 -19.88 0.43
CA VAL A 98 10.21 -20.22 -0.06
C VAL A 98 10.62 -19.29 -1.19
N TYR A 99 11.91 -19.05 -1.32
CA TYR A 99 12.48 -18.39 -2.50
C TYR A 99 12.54 -19.36 -3.69
N ASP A 100 12.26 -18.87 -4.88
CA ASP A 100 12.11 -19.70 -6.10
C ASP A 100 13.45 -19.97 -6.84
N GLU A 101 14.57 -19.57 -6.24
CA GLU A 101 15.94 -19.78 -6.79
C GLU A 101 16.14 -19.20 -8.22
N THR A 102 15.23 -18.36 -8.70
CA THR A 102 15.42 -17.62 -9.94
C THR A 102 16.38 -16.45 -9.76
N ALA A 103 16.80 -15.82 -10.84
CA ALA A 103 17.65 -14.63 -10.79
C ALA A 103 17.02 -13.46 -10.00
N ASP A 104 15.68 -13.38 -10.00
CA ASP A 104 14.93 -12.35 -9.29
C ASP A 104 14.65 -12.72 -7.82
N ASN A 105 14.93 -13.97 -7.44
CA ASN A 105 14.75 -14.49 -6.09
C ASN A 105 13.34 -14.17 -5.54
N ASN A 106 12.31 -14.54 -6.29
CA ASN A 106 10.93 -14.30 -5.89
C ASN A 106 10.55 -15.18 -4.73
N LEU A 107 9.68 -14.66 -3.86
CA LEU A 107 9.11 -15.41 -2.75
C LEU A 107 7.80 -16.07 -3.19
N ARG A 108 7.65 -17.37 -2.91
CA ARG A 108 6.50 -18.17 -3.32
C ARG A 108 5.82 -18.82 -2.14
N TYR A 109 4.49 -18.82 -2.14
CA TYR A 109 3.74 -19.73 -1.29
C TYR A 109 3.78 -21.15 -1.86
N ILE A 110 4.00 -22.14 -0.97
CA ILE A 110 4.04 -23.56 -1.28
C ILE A 110 3.09 -24.33 -0.36
N GLY A 111 2.79 -25.56 -0.75
CA GLY A 111 1.90 -26.45 0.02
C GLY A 111 0.57 -26.68 -0.71
N ALA A 112 -0.19 -27.65 -0.21
CA ALA A 112 -1.48 -28.01 -0.80
C ALA A 112 -2.58 -26.99 -0.50
N ASP A 113 -2.51 -26.35 0.67
CA ASP A 113 -3.47 -25.34 1.12
C ASP A 113 -2.79 -24.33 2.06
N PRO A 114 -1.90 -23.48 1.53
CA PRO A 114 -1.18 -22.50 2.34
C PRO A 114 -2.12 -21.39 2.82
N ASN A 115 -1.78 -20.78 3.95
CA ASN A 115 -2.49 -19.63 4.50
C ASN A 115 -2.11 -18.35 3.76
N ASN A 116 -2.53 -18.21 2.51
CA ASN A 116 -2.14 -17.16 1.58
C ASN A 116 -3.32 -16.31 1.09
N TYR A 117 -4.35 -16.17 1.89
CA TYR A 117 -5.54 -15.42 1.52
C TYR A 117 -5.41 -13.94 1.80
N VAL A 118 -5.97 -13.11 0.94
CA VAL A 118 -6.10 -11.67 1.10
C VAL A 118 -7.47 -11.20 0.63
N LEU A 119 -8.10 -10.33 1.40
CA LEU A 119 -9.30 -9.64 0.98
C LEU A 119 -8.89 -8.40 0.16
N PHE A 120 -9.25 -8.37 -1.11
CA PHE A 120 -8.99 -7.26 -2.00
C PHE A 120 -10.24 -6.94 -2.80
N ASN A 121 -10.64 -5.68 -2.83
CA ASN A 121 -11.83 -5.18 -3.52
C ASN A 121 -13.12 -5.97 -3.16
N ASN A 122 -13.29 -6.30 -1.87
CA ASN A 122 -14.40 -7.11 -1.32
C ASN A 122 -14.49 -8.56 -1.87
N GLU A 123 -13.43 -9.07 -2.46
CA GLU A 123 -13.31 -10.43 -2.94
C GLU A 123 -12.13 -11.13 -2.27
N LEU A 124 -12.23 -12.45 -2.15
CA LEU A 124 -11.14 -13.27 -1.64
C LEU A 124 -10.18 -13.63 -2.75
N TRP A 125 -8.91 -13.36 -2.51
CA TRP A 125 -7.80 -13.65 -3.42
C TRP A 125 -6.75 -14.47 -2.73
N ARG A 126 -6.01 -15.25 -3.49
CA ARG A 126 -4.84 -15.98 -3.01
C ARG A 126 -3.57 -15.29 -3.47
N ILE A 127 -2.62 -15.12 -2.56
CA ILE A 127 -1.30 -14.61 -2.86
C ILE A 127 -0.47 -15.77 -3.43
N ILE A 128 -0.01 -15.63 -4.66
CA ILE A 128 0.91 -16.58 -5.30
C ILE A 128 2.32 -16.37 -4.77
N GLY A 129 2.69 -15.12 -4.54
CA GLY A 129 4.01 -14.77 -4.01
C GLY A 129 4.33 -13.28 -4.14
N VAL A 130 5.54 -12.95 -3.76
CA VAL A 130 6.16 -11.63 -3.91
C VAL A 130 7.13 -11.69 -5.07
N MET A 131 6.89 -10.88 -6.09
CA MET A 131 7.68 -10.83 -7.31
C MET A 131 8.60 -9.63 -7.27
N ASN A 132 9.90 -9.87 -7.40
CA ASN A 132 10.94 -8.84 -7.42
C ASN A 132 11.27 -8.41 -8.85
N ASN A 133 11.93 -7.27 -8.97
CA ASN A 133 12.43 -6.73 -10.24
C ASN A 133 11.35 -6.50 -11.31
N ILE A 134 10.10 -6.31 -10.91
CA ILE A 134 9.01 -6.01 -11.83
C ILE A 134 9.22 -4.59 -12.37
N ASP A 135 9.32 -4.46 -13.69
CA ASP A 135 9.41 -3.17 -14.34
C ASP A 135 8.06 -2.44 -14.24
N ASP A 136 8.09 -1.19 -13.78
CA ASP A 136 6.90 -0.36 -13.65
C ASP A 136 6.50 0.32 -14.98
N GLY A 137 7.19 0.00 -16.05
CA GLY A 137 7.01 0.61 -17.38
C GLY A 137 7.80 1.89 -17.58
N THR A 138 8.45 2.43 -16.56
CA THR A 138 9.35 3.60 -16.64
C THR A 138 10.83 3.20 -16.59
N GLY A 139 11.11 1.89 -16.43
CA GLY A 139 12.44 1.35 -16.21
C GLY A 139 12.83 1.25 -14.74
N LYS A 140 11.99 1.72 -13.81
CA LYS A 140 12.15 1.50 -12.37
C LYS A 140 11.73 0.07 -12.05
N LYS A 141 12.48 -0.58 -11.19
CA LYS A 141 12.16 -1.92 -10.68
C LYS A 141 11.45 -1.83 -9.34
N GLU A 142 10.43 -2.64 -9.18
CA GLU A 142 9.60 -2.69 -7.98
C GLU A 142 9.40 -4.13 -7.52
N THR A 143 9.05 -4.28 -6.25
CA THR A 143 8.57 -5.54 -5.67
C THR A 143 7.05 -5.49 -5.56
N ARG A 144 6.36 -6.52 -6.05
CA ARG A 144 4.88 -6.57 -6.07
C ARG A 144 4.35 -7.91 -5.63
N LEU A 145 3.15 -7.90 -5.05
CA LEU A 145 2.37 -9.12 -4.86
C LEU A 145 1.80 -9.60 -6.20
N LYS A 146 1.89 -10.91 -6.40
CA LYS A 146 1.11 -11.60 -7.43
C LYS A 146 -0.04 -12.33 -6.75
N ILE A 147 -1.25 -11.97 -7.12
CA ILE A 147 -2.48 -12.54 -6.58
C ILE A 147 -3.32 -13.19 -7.67
N ILE A 148 -4.14 -14.16 -7.29
CA ILE A 148 -5.15 -14.79 -8.13
C ILE A 148 -6.47 -14.81 -7.36
N ARG A 149 -7.57 -14.60 -8.04
CA ARG A 149 -8.89 -14.70 -7.41
C ARG A 149 -9.12 -16.13 -6.90
N ASP A 150 -9.63 -16.28 -5.69
CA ASP A 150 -9.89 -17.60 -5.11
C ASP A 150 -11.05 -18.29 -5.84
N GLU A 151 -12.13 -17.60 -6.04
CA GLU A 151 -13.30 -18.10 -6.74
C GLU A 151 -13.20 -17.92 -8.26
N SER A 152 -13.63 -18.94 -9.01
CA SER A 152 -13.75 -18.84 -10.47
C SER A 152 -14.77 -17.77 -10.86
N ILE A 153 -14.45 -17.02 -11.91
CA ILE A 153 -15.43 -16.10 -12.52
C ILE A 153 -16.49 -16.83 -13.37
N GLY A 154 -16.39 -18.15 -13.51
CA GLY A 154 -17.28 -18.97 -14.30
C GLY A 154 -16.58 -19.63 -15.51
N ASN A 155 -17.38 -20.27 -16.33
CA ASN A 155 -16.92 -20.91 -17.55
C ASN A 155 -17.16 -19.97 -18.73
N TYR A 156 -16.11 -19.61 -19.41
CA TYR A 156 -16.16 -18.75 -20.60
C TYR A 156 -15.46 -19.42 -21.77
N SER A 157 -16.04 -19.25 -22.96
CA SER A 157 -15.34 -19.60 -24.19
C SER A 157 -14.22 -18.58 -24.42
N TRP A 158 -13.09 -19.03 -24.98
CA TRP A 158 -12.03 -18.14 -25.40
C TRP A 158 -12.55 -17.09 -26.39
N ASP A 159 -13.25 -17.58 -27.41
CA ASP A 159 -14.00 -16.76 -28.34
C ASP A 159 -15.32 -17.43 -28.72
N ASN A 160 -16.37 -16.66 -28.85
CA ASN A 160 -17.70 -17.12 -29.27
C ASN A 160 -18.11 -16.54 -30.64
N LYS A 161 -17.17 -15.98 -31.39
CA LYS A 161 -17.40 -15.39 -32.69
C LYS A 161 -17.20 -16.42 -33.80
N GLY A 162 -18.30 -16.81 -34.47
CA GLY A 162 -18.25 -17.68 -35.63
C GLY A 162 -18.00 -19.16 -35.33
N GLU A 163 -17.98 -19.98 -36.40
CA GLU A 163 -17.86 -21.45 -36.29
C GLU A 163 -16.43 -21.93 -36.00
N ASN A 164 -15.42 -21.13 -36.30
CA ASN A 164 -14.00 -21.51 -36.16
C ASN A 164 -13.27 -20.77 -35.07
N GLY A 165 -13.91 -19.83 -34.36
CA GLY A 165 -13.27 -18.98 -33.36
C GLY A 165 -12.00 -18.29 -33.88
N GLU A 166 -11.66 -17.18 -33.32
CA GLU A 166 -10.39 -16.51 -33.57
C GLU A 166 -9.39 -16.85 -32.48
N ASN A 167 -8.15 -17.15 -32.85
CA ASN A 167 -7.08 -17.40 -31.90
C ASN A 167 -6.26 -16.11 -31.63
N ASP A 168 -6.89 -14.97 -31.80
CA ASP A 168 -6.32 -13.65 -31.53
C ASP A 168 -6.92 -13.07 -30.24
N TRP A 169 -6.08 -12.87 -29.25
CA TRP A 169 -6.50 -12.30 -27.96
C TRP A 169 -7.13 -10.92 -28.11
N THR A 170 -6.64 -10.10 -29.00
CA THR A 170 -7.09 -8.72 -29.17
C THR A 170 -8.57 -8.62 -29.59
N THR A 171 -9.09 -9.66 -30.21
CA THR A 171 -10.46 -9.75 -30.71
C THR A 171 -11.32 -10.79 -29.97
N ALA A 172 -10.71 -11.58 -29.09
CA ALA A 172 -11.40 -12.66 -28.38
C ALA A 172 -12.53 -12.14 -27.46
N SER A 173 -13.62 -12.89 -27.40
CA SER A 173 -14.76 -12.55 -26.53
C SER A 173 -14.37 -12.54 -25.05
N LEU A 174 -13.49 -13.44 -24.62
CA LEU A 174 -12.98 -13.50 -23.27
C LEU A 174 -12.22 -12.23 -22.88
N GLN A 175 -11.45 -11.66 -23.80
CA GLN A 175 -10.76 -10.39 -23.62
C GLN A 175 -11.75 -9.28 -23.22
N THR A 176 -12.88 -9.19 -23.92
CA THR A 176 -13.91 -8.20 -23.61
C THR A 176 -14.51 -8.42 -22.23
N VAL A 177 -14.72 -9.67 -21.81
CA VAL A 177 -15.26 -9.99 -20.47
C VAL A 177 -14.26 -9.56 -19.39
N LEU A 178 -12.99 -9.93 -19.52
CA LEU A 178 -11.97 -9.63 -18.51
C LEU A 178 -11.64 -8.14 -18.43
N ASN A 179 -11.78 -7.42 -19.52
CA ASN A 179 -11.56 -5.98 -19.58
C ASN A 179 -12.85 -5.15 -19.41
N SER A 180 -13.95 -5.79 -19.00
CA SER A 180 -15.14 -5.07 -18.56
C SER A 180 -14.87 -4.31 -17.26
N GLY A 181 -15.58 -3.21 -17.03
CA GLY A 181 -15.37 -2.32 -15.87
C GLY A 181 -15.44 -2.96 -14.48
N ALA A 182 -15.83 -4.26 -14.39
CA ALA A 182 -15.82 -5.01 -13.14
C ALA A 182 -14.38 -5.35 -12.66
N TYR A 183 -13.46 -5.62 -13.60
CA TYR A 183 -12.10 -6.05 -13.29
C TYR A 183 -11.05 -5.02 -13.71
N TYR A 184 -11.41 -4.08 -14.54
CA TYR A 184 -10.50 -3.10 -15.10
C TYR A 184 -11.09 -1.69 -15.08
N ASN A 185 -10.42 -0.75 -14.45
CA ASN A 185 -10.89 0.63 -14.38
C ASN A 185 -10.53 1.38 -15.67
N ARG A 186 -11.52 1.58 -16.54
CA ARG A 186 -11.38 2.29 -17.81
C ARG A 186 -11.42 3.82 -17.71
N THR A 187 -11.49 4.37 -16.51
CA THR A 187 -11.65 5.83 -16.34
C THR A 187 -10.32 6.59 -16.37
N SER A 188 -9.20 5.90 -16.23
CA SER A 188 -7.87 6.48 -16.35
C SER A 188 -7.41 6.40 -17.79
N GLY A 189 -7.09 7.54 -18.39
CA GLY A 189 -6.45 7.61 -19.71
C GLY A 189 -4.96 7.28 -19.67
N GLU A 190 -4.42 6.99 -18.50
CA GLU A 190 -3.02 6.63 -18.30
C GLU A 190 -2.88 5.12 -18.15
N CYS A 191 -1.87 4.58 -18.79
CA CYS A 191 -1.51 3.18 -18.71
C CYS A 191 -0.05 3.04 -18.30
N PRO A 192 0.28 3.26 -17.02
CA PRO A 192 1.67 3.23 -16.58
C PRO A 192 2.33 1.87 -16.73
N TYR A 193 1.55 0.79 -16.88
CA TYR A 193 2.05 -0.58 -16.89
C TYR A 193 1.56 -1.39 -18.11
N GLY A 194 1.02 -0.71 -19.10
CA GLY A 194 0.37 -1.37 -20.22
C GLY A 194 1.23 -1.44 -21.47
N GLN A 195 0.53 -1.60 -22.58
CA GLN A 195 1.08 -1.67 -23.91
C GLN A 195 2.19 -0.68 -24.20
N ASN A 196 3.26 -1.18 -24.82
CA ASN A 196 4.33 -0.39 -25.43
C ASN A 196 5.10 0.53 -24.46
N GLY A 197 5.11 0.20 -23.15
CA GLY A 197 5.76 1.04 -22.15
C GLY A 197 4.95 2.28 -21.79
N ALA A 198 5.25 2.85 -20.69
CA ALA A 198 4.49 3.81 -19.89
C ALA A 198 4.18 5.19 -20.50
N THR A 199 4.32 5.42 -21.78
CA THR A 199 4.27 6.77 -22.37
C THR A 199 3.07 7.04 -23.24
N THR A 200 2.21 6.06 -23.48
CA THR A 200 1.03 6.20 -24.33
C THR A 200 -0.24 5.89 -23.57
N SER A 201 -1.32 6.56 -23.90
CA SER A 201 -2.65 6.23 -23.39
C SER A 201 -3.00 4.79 -23.69
N CYS A 202 -3.57 4.07 -22.71
CA CYS A 202 -4.09 2.72 -22.95
C CYS A 202 -5.24 2.76 -23.93
N ASP A 203 -5.20 1.89 -24.93
CA ASP A 203 -6.38 1.55 -25.70
C ASP A 203 -7.15 0.44 -25.00
N PHE A 204 -8.16 0.81 -24.23
CA PHE A 204 -9.02 -0.13 -23.50
C PHE A 204 -10.06 -0.80 -24.37
N THR A 205 -10.13 -0.48 -25.65
CA THR A 205 -11.13 -1.05 -26.56
C THR A 205 -10.61 -2.27 -27.30
N SER A 206 -9.32 -2.34 -27.58
CA SER A 206 -8.71 -3.38 -28.41
C SER A 206 -7.65 -4.21 -27.69
N THR A 207 -7.04 -3.67 -26.66
CA THR A 207 -5.92 -4.33 -25.98
C THR A 207 -6.09 -4.15 -24.48
N GLY A 208 -6.58 -5.14 -23.87
CA GLY A 208 -6.63 -5.22 -22.41
C GLY A 208 -5.44 -6.03 -21.86
N LEU A 209 -5.57 -6.46 -20.62
CA LEU A 209 -4.61 -7.31 -19.90
C LEU A 209 -4.09 -8.49 -20.74
#